data_36139b598089cd0488d4fe57a3977b4d
#
_entry.id   36139b598089cd0488d4fe57a3977b4d
#
_cell.length_a   1.000
_cell.length_b   1.000
_cell.length_c   1.000
_cell.angle_alpha   90.00
_cell.angle_beta   90.00
_cell.angle_gamma   90.00
#
_symmetry.space_group_name_H-M   'P 1'
#
loop_
_entity.id
_entity.type
_entity.pdbx_description
1 polymer ?
#
loop_
_entity_poly.entity_id
_entity_poly.type
_entity_poly.pdbx_seq_one_letter_code
_entity_poly.pdbx_strand_id
1 'polypeptide(L)'
;MYVCRYILNAAIYMELLVYKASAGSGKTFTLAVEYIKHLIINPRAYRQILAVTFTNKATAEMKERILTQLYGIWKGAPSSEAYLERIKNYKLKIKEEGGDGLTDGEIRQRAGMALQYMLHDYSRFRVETIDSFFQSVMRNLARELELSPNLNIELNNSEVLSDAVDSLIEKLTPTSPVLAWLLDYIDERIRDDKRWNVSNEVKSFGRNIFDESYIERGEKLRQCLRTPNTLKLYRDVLRDMETEALEQMKSFYDQFEGELLSLIHISEPTRPISIS
;
A
#
# COMPACT_ATOMS: atom_id res chain seq x y z
N MET A 1 -9.59 -5.96 8.15
CA MET A 1 -9.14 -7.26 7.65
C MET A 1 -10.32 -7.90 6.92
N TYR A 2 -10.14 -8.26 5.67
CA TYR A 2 -11.18 -8.84 4.82
C TYR A 2 -10.97 -10.35 4.71
N VAL A 3 -12.00 -11.13 4.96
CA VAL A 3 -11.98 -12.58 4.71
C VAL A 3 -12.93 -12.85 3.55
N CYS A 4 -12.38 -13.24 2.42
CA CYS A 4 -13.18 -13.62 1.25
C CYS A 4 -13.41 -15.14 1.30
N ARG A 5 -14.67 -15.55 1.36
CA ARG A 5 -15.08 -16.95 1.32
C ARG A 5 -15.53 -17.29 -0.10
N TYR A 6 -14.74 -18.11 -0.79
CA TYR A 6 -15.19 -18.77 -2.02
C TYR A 6 -15.94 -20.05 -1.68
N ILE A 7 -17.22 -20.10 -1.95
CA ILE A 7 -17.98 -21.37 -1.99
C ILE A 7 -18.19 -21.69 -3.47
N LEU A 8 -17.41 -22.64 -3.97
CA LEU A 8 -17.63 -23.23 -5.29
C LEU A 8 -18.79 -24.20 -5.20
N ASN A 9 -20.01 -23.71 -5.30
CA ASN A 9 -21.16 -24.53 -5.70
C ASN A 9 -21.82 -23.83 -6.89
N ALA A 10 -22.29 -24.57 -7.85
CA ALA A 10 -22.82 -24.29 -9.18
C ALA A 10 -23.62 -22.99 -9.47
N ALA A 11 -23.67 -22.05 -8.53
CA ALA A 11 -24.04 -20.66 -8.71
C ALA A 11 -22.96 -19.83 -8.01
N ILE A 12 -22.26 -18.97 -8.75
CA ILE A 12 -21.16 -18.14 -8.26
C ILE A 12 -21.75 -17.04 -7.34
N TYR A 13 -22.03 -17.39 -6.10
CA TYR A 13 -22.28 -16.41 -5.05
C TYR A 13 -20.97 -16.19 -4.29
N MET A 14 -20.31 -15.06 -4.58
CA MET A 14 -19.19 -14.57 -3.75
C MET A 14 -19.78 -13.92 -2.50
N GLU A 15 -19.68 -14.59 -1.36
CA GLU A 15 -20.01 -13.98 -0.07
C GLU A 15 -18.75 -13.31 0.50
N LEU A 16 -18.80 -11.99 0.64
CA LEU A 16 -17.76 -11.23 1.31
C LEU A 16 -18.11 -11.04 2.78
N LEU A 17 -17.38 -11.72 3.67
CA LEU A 17 -17.53 -11.57 5.11
C LEU A 17 -16.44 -10.63 5.66
N VAL A 18 -16.86 -9.49 6.22
CA VAL A 18 -15.96 -8.45 6.73
C VAL A 18 -16.02 -8.40 8.26
N TYR A 19 -14.91 -8.68 8.92
CA TYR A 19 -14.75 -8.51 10.37
C TYR A 19 -14.08 -7.17 10.67
N LYS A 20 -14.83 -6.21 11.23
CA LYS A 20 -14.27 -4.97 11.76
C LYS A 20 -13.73 -5.21 13.16
N ALA A 21 -12.46 -4.91 13.38
CA ALA A 21 -11.81 -5.18 14.67
C ALA A 21 -10.65 -4.21 14.92
N SER A 22 -10.58 -3.64 16.13
CA SER A 22 -9.47 -2.80 16.58
C SER A 22 -8.22 -3.62 16.92
N ALA A 23 -7.10 -2.97 17.22
CA ALA A 23 -5.90 -3.66 17.70
C ALA A 23 -6.21 -4.42 19.01
N GLY A 24 -5.73 -5.65 19.13
CA GLY A 24 -5.97 -6.50 20.32
C GLY A 24 -7.34 -7.19 20.40
N SER A 25 -8.26 -6.95 19.47
CA SER A 25 -9.65 -7.44 19.51
C SER A 25 -9.86 -8.89 19.05
N GLY A 26 -8.81 -9.71 19.00
CA GLY A 26 -8.94 -11.13 18.66
C GLY A 26 -9.07 -11.45 17.16
N LYS A 27 -8.63 -10.55 16.26
CA LYS A 27 -8.68 -10.78 14.81
C LYS A 27 -8.08 -12.10 14.37
N THR A 28 -6.88 -12.41 14.86
CA THR A 28 -6.15 -13.65 14.54
C THR A 28 -6.87 -14.87 15.12
N PHE A 29 -7.51 -14.71 16.29
CA PHE A 29 -8.35 -15.75 16.87
C PHE A 29 -9.55 -16.05 15.96
N THR A 30 -10.29 -15.05 15.56
CA THR A 30 -11.47 -15.21 14.68
C THR A 30 -11.10 -15.84 13.35
N LEU A 31 -9.98 -15.44 12.73
CA LEU A 31 -9.50 -16.07 11.50
C LEU A 31 -9.12 -17.53 11.68
N ALA A 32 -8.43 -17.85 12.77
CA ALA A 32 -8.07 -19.23 13.06
C ALA A 32 -9.31 -20.09 13.30
N VAL A 33 -10.33 -19.55 13.99
CA VAL A 33 -11.62 -20.22 14.16
C VAL A 33 -12.29 -20.49 12.81
N GLU A 34 -12.36 -19.49 11.92
CA GLU A 34 -12.96 -19.67 10.59
C GLU A 34 -12.19 -20.69 9.77
N TYR A 35 -10.87 -20.65 9.80
CA TYR A 35 -10.04 -21.63 9.11
C TYR A 35 -10.30 -23.06 9.63
N ILE A 36 -10.26 -23.26 10.94
CA ILE A 36 -10.47 -24.56 11.58
C ILE A 36 -11.90 -25.06 11.31
N LYS A 37 -12.90 -24.19 11.34
CA LYS A 37 -14.27 -24.52 11.00
C LYS A 37 -14.39 -25.17 9.62
N HIS A 38 -13.72 -24.61 8.60
CA HIS A 38 -13.69 -25.21 7.27
C HIS A 38 -13.03 -26.59 7.26
N LEU A 39 -11.99 -26.80 8.09
CA LEU A 39 -11.34 -28.08 8.21
C LEU A 39 -12.20 -29.12 8.95
N ILE A 40 -13.02 -28.71 9.91
CA ILE A 40 -13.98 -29.60 10.57
C ILE A 40 -15.08 -30.04 9.61
N ILE A 41 -15.55 -29.13 8.75
CA ILE A 41 -16.53 -29.47 7.70
C ILE A 41 -15.92 -30.45 6.69
N ASN A 42 -14.73 -30.13 6.20
CA ASN A 42 -13.98 -30.98 5.26
C ASN A 42 -12.50 -31.01 5.65
N PRO A 43 -11.99 -32.12 6.21
CA PRO A 43 -10.59 -32.24 6.61
C PRO A 43 -9.55 -31.99 5.51
N ARG A 44 -9.95 -32.03 4.23
CA ARG A 44 -9.07 -31.75 3.08
C ARG A 44 -9.21 -30.33 2.53
N ALA A 45 -10.05 -29.48 3.15
CA ALA A 45 -10.31 -28.12 2.67
C ALA A 45 -9.05 -27.22 2.69
N TYR A 46 -8.01 -27.52 3.47
CA TYR A 46 -6.76 -26.75 3.50
C TYR A 46 -6.12 -26.59 2.11
N ARG A 47 -6.37 -27.51 1.17
CA ARG A 47 -5.88 -27.44 -0.21
C ARG A 47 -6.57 -26.35 -1.06
N GLN A 48 -7.74 -25.90 -0.60
CA GLN A 48 -8.59 -24.94 -1.30
C GLN A 48 -8.70 -23.60 -0.55
N ILE A 49 -8.08 -23.51 0.62
CA ILE A 49 -8.08 -22.29 1.44
C ILE A 49 -6.73 -21.61 1.27
N LEU A 50 -6.79 -20.32 0.96
CA LEU A 50 -5.65 -19.42 1.01
C LEU A 50 -5.87 -18.43 2.15
N ALA A 51 -4.94 -18.37 3.10
CA ALA A 51 -4.88 -17.33 4.12
C ALA A 51 -3.70 -16.40 3.83
N VAL A 52 -3.94 -15.08 3.81
CA VAL A 52 -2.90 -14.09 3.55
C VAL A 52 -2.72 -13.15 4.73
N THR A 53 -1.48 -12.77 4.98
CA THR A 53 -1.09 -11.83 6.04
C THR A 53 -0.14 -10.76 5.48
N PHE A 54 0.16 -9.72 6.27
CA PHE A 54 1.10 -8.68 5.85
C PHE A 54 2.56 -9.02 6.12
N THR A 55 2.86 -9.82 7.14
CA THR A 55 4.24 -10.07 7.56
C THR A 55 4.53 -11.56 7.71
N ASN A 56 5.80 -11.93 7.50
CA ASN A 56 6.25 -13.30 7.70
C ASN A 56 6.03 -13.79 9.15
N LYS A 57 6.19 -12.90 10.13
CA LYS A 57 5.92 -13.19 11.54
C LYS A 57 4.44 -13.56 11.74
N ALA A 58 3.52 -12.75 11.22
CA ALA A 58 2.09 -13.04 11.31
C ALA A 58 1.70 -14.35 10.60
N THR A 59 2.37 -14.66 9.47
CA THR A 59 2.20 -15.93 8.77
C THR A 59 2.60 -17.12 9.64
N ALA A 60 3.78 -17.05 10.28
CA ALA A 60 4.28 -18.10 11.17
C ALA A 60 3.35 -18.29 12.38
N GLU A 61 2.98 -17.20 13.05
CA GLU A 61 2.03 -17.23 14.18
C GLU A 61 0.68 -17.84 13.80
N MET A 62 0.17 -17.52 12.61
CA MET A 62 -1.09 -18.06 12.11
C MET A 62 -1.01 -19.58 11.86
N LYS A 63 0.07 -20.03 11.21
CA LYS A 63 0.32 -21.47 10.99
C LYS A 63 0.43 -22.24 12.29
N GLU A 64 1.26 -21.76 13.20
CA GLU A 64 1.45 -22.36 14.52
C GLU A 64 0.11 -22.44 15.28
N ARG A 65 -0.65 -21.36 15.28
CA ARG A 65 -1.94 -21.27 15.95
C ARG A 65 -2.94 -22.29 15.41
N ILE A 66 -3.07 -22.40 14.09
CA ILE A 66 -3.99 -23.36 13.46
C ILE A 66 -3.61 -24.78 13.83
N LEU A 67 -2.34 -25.15 13.71
CA LEU A 67 -1.87 -26.50 14.02
C LEU A 67 -2.01 -26.84 15.50
N THR A 68 -1.62 -25.92 16.39
CA THR A 68 -1.73 -26.09 17.84
C THR A 68 -3.18 -26.24 18.27
N GLN A 69 -4.10 -25.45 17.72
CA GLN A 69 -5.51 -25.53 18.08
C GLN A 69 -6.18 -26.78 17.53
N LEU A 70 -5.84 -27.23 16.31
CA LEU A 70 -6.31 -28.52 15.80
C LEU A 70 -5.88 -29.68 16.67
N TYR A 71 -4.61 -29.67 17.11
CA TYR A 71 -4.08 -30.67 18.03
C TYR A 71 -4.80 -30.63 19.38
N GLY A 72 -5.00 -29.42 19.93
CA GLY A 72 -5.68 -29.21 21.20
C GLY A 72 -7.15 -29.67 21.16
N ILE A 73 -7.88 -29.36 20.09
CA ILE A 73 -9.27 -29.83 19.88
C ILE A 73 -9.30 -31.37 19.81
N TRP A 74 -8.40 -31.96 19.02
CA TRP A 74 -8.30 -33.44 18.91
C TRP A 74 -8.05 -34.11 20.24
N LYS A 75 -7.09 -33.60 21.04
CA LYS A 75 -6.71 -34.16 22.36
C LYS A 75 -7.65 -33.70 23.48
N GLY A 76 -8.54 -32.76 23.27
CA GLY A 76 -9.41 -32.21 24.30
C GLY A 76 -8.67 -31.32 25.30
N ALA A 77 -7.65 -30.61 24.87
CA ALA A 77 -6.87 -29.70 25.70
C ALA A 77 -7.72 -28.49 26.16
N PRO A 78 -7.65 -28.10 27.45
CA PRO A 78 -8.42 -26.94 27.95
C PRO A 78 -8.14 -25.64 27.25
N SER A 79 -6.91 -25.46 26.76
CA SER A 79 -6.50 -24.26 26.00
C SER A 79 -7.24 -24.07 24.65
N SER A 80 -7.85 -25.13 24.14
CA SER A 80 -8.58 -25.11 22.88
C SER A 80 -10.11 -25.11 23.04
N GLU A 81 -10.60 -25.05 24.28
CA GLU A 81 -12.03 -25.08 24.59
C GLU A 81 -12.77 -23.88 24.01
N ALA A 82 -12.20 -22.69 24.10
CA ALA A 82 -12.75 -21.48 23.51
C ALA A 82 -12.92 -21.57 21.98
N TYR A 83 -12.03 -22.27 21.28
CA TYR A 83 -12.16 -22.55 19.86
C TYR A 83 -13.28 -23.54 19.59
N LEU A 84 -13.37 -24.61 20.37
CA LEU A 84 -14.41 -25.63 20.24
C LEU A 84 -15.80 -25.02 20.45
N GLU A 85 -15.99 -24.24 21.51
CA GLU A 85 -17.27 -23.56 21.78
C GLU A 85 -17.65 -22.61 20.64
N ARG A 86 -16.67 -21.85 20.13
CA ARG A 86 -16.93 -20.94 19.04
C ARG A 86 -17.32 -21.68 17.76
N ILE A 87 -16.73 -22.82 17.47
CA ILE A 87 -17.07 -23.68 16.34
C ILE A 87 -18.48 -24.24 16.49
N LYS A 88 -18.86 -24.71 17.67
CA LYS A 88 -20.23 -25.21 17.95
C LYS A 88 -21.29 -24.15 17.75
N ASN A 89 -21.06 -22.93 18.24
CA ASN A 89 -22.00 -21.82 18.14
C ASN A 89 -22.30 -21.40 16.69
N TYR A 90 -21.47 -21.77 15.71
CA TYR A 90 -21.71 -21.50 14.29
C TYR A 90 -22.69 -22.48 13.63
N LYS A 91 -23.45 -23.32 14.35
CA LYS A 91 -24.42 -24.28 13.80
C LYS A 91 -23.90 -24.91 12.50
N LEU A 92 -22.91 -25.78 12.59
CA LEU A 92 -22.35 -26.48 11.46
C LEU A 92 -23.46 -27.34 10.80
N LYS A 93 -24.21 -26.75 9.88
CA LYS A 93 -25.09 -27.46 8.96
C LYS A 93 -24.22 -28.21 7.98
N ILE A 94 -23.83 -29.42 8.33
CA ILE A 94 -23.39 -30.37 7.32
C ILE A 94 -24.64 -30.72 6.52
N LYS A 95 -24.60 -30.50 5.22
CA LYS A 95 -25.61 -31.02 4.26
C LYS A 95 -25.47 -32.53 4.14
N GLU A 96 -25.71 -33.22 5.21
CA GLU A 96 -26.09 -34.64 5.20
C GLU A 96 -27.43 -34.68 5.87
N GLU A 97 -28.41 -35.02 5.07
CA GLU A 97 -29.79 -35.28 5.34
C GLU A 97 -30.18 -35.39 6.83
N GLY A 98 -30.78 -34.32 7.38
CA GLY A 98 -31.62 -34.42 8.59
C GLY A 98 -30.92 -34.50 9.94
N GLY A 99 -29.61 -34.24 10.04
CA GLY A 99 -28.85 -34.40 11.28
C GLY A 99 -28.76 -33.12 12.11
N ASP A 100 -28.98 -33.24 13.41
CA ASP A 100 -28.45 -32.32 14.44
C ASP A 100 -26.95 -32.12 14.23
N GLY A 101 -26.43 -30.89 14.49
CA GLY A 101 -25.04 -30.54 14.23
C GLY A 101 -24.03 -31.54 14.82
N LEU A 102 -22.76 -31.49 14.31
CA LEU A 102 -21.70 -32.41 14.70
C LEU A 102 -21.57 -32.55 16.23
N THR A 103 -21.43 -33.78 16.69
CA THR A 103 -21.11 -34.08 18.10
C THR A 103 -19.67 -33.69 18.40
N ASP A 104 -19.38 -33.46 19.68
CA ASP A 104 -18.00 -33.14 20.16
C ASP A 104 -16.99 -34.20 19.73
N GLY A 105 -17.37 -35.46 19.75
CA GLY A 105 -16.54 -36.59 19.33
C GLY A 105 -16.17 -36.51 17.85
N GLU A 106 -17.15 -36.20 16.99
CA GLU A 106 -16.92 -36.04 15.56
C GLU A 106 -16.05 -34.82 15.23
N ILE A 107 -16.26 -33.70 15.92
CA ILE A 107 -15.42 -32.51 15.78
C ILE A 107 -13.96 -32.85 16.12
N ARG A 108 -13.73 -33.52 17.24
CA ARG A 108 -12.39 -33.96 17.66
C ARG A 108 -11.75 -34.92 16.67
N GLN A 109 -12.49 -35.90 16.20
CA GLN A 109 -12.00 -36.86 15.21
C GLN A 109 -11.62 -36.16 13.89
N ARG A 110 -12.48 -35.27 13.39
CA ARG A 110 -12.23 -34.51 12.16
C ARG A 110 -11.04 -33.53 12.30
N ALA A 111 -10.86 -32.92 13.47
CA ALA A 111 -9.69 -32.11 13.78
C ALA A 111 -8.39 -32.93 13.70
N GLY A 112 -8.38 -34.14 14.25
CA GLY A 112 -7.26 -35.07 14.16
C GLY A 112 -6.96 -35.48 12.72
N MET A 113 -7.99 -35.82 11.94
CA MET A 113 -7.82 -36.16 10.51
C MET A 113 -7.28 -34.98 9.72
N ALA A 114 -7.81 -33.78 9.93
CA ALA A 114 -7.34 -32.57 9.25
C ALA A 114 -5.86 -32.31 9.58
N LEU A 115 -5.47 -32.38 10.83
CA LEU A 115 -4.08 -32.21 11.25
C LEU A 115 -3.17 -33.24 10.60
N GLN A 116 -3.57 -34.52 10.58
CA GLN A 116 -2.80 -35.58 9.94
C GLN A 116 -2.62 -35.33 8.44
N TYR A 117 -3.68 -34.95 7.72
CA TYR A 117 -3.59 -34.64 6.30
C TYR A 117 -2.70 -33.43 6.03
N MET A 118 -2.82 -32.38 6.84
CA MET A 118 -2.00 -31.18 6.70
C MET A 118 -0.51 -31.46 6.95
N LEU A 119 -0.17 -32.30 7.91
CA LEU A 119 1.22 -32.64 8.18
C LEU A 119 1.81 -33.52 7.08
N HIS A 120 1.04 -34.41 6.47
CA HIS A 120 1.49 -35.21 5.33
C HIS A 120 1.63 -34.44 4.03
N ASP A 121 0.86 -33.37 3.85
CA ASP A 121 0.84 -32.56 2.62
C ASP A 121 1.00 -31.06 2.96
N TYR A 122 2.02 -30.76 3.75
CA TYR A 122 2.25 -29.43 4.32
C TYR A 122 2.45 -28.34 3.26
N SER A 123 2.99 -28.71 2.10
CA SER A 123 3.19 -27.78 0.97
C SER A 123 1.89 -27.15 0.47
N ARG A 124 0.75 -27.81 0.66
CA ARG A 124 -0.56 -27.32 0.27
C ARG A 124 -1.29 -26.55 1.38
N PHE A 125 -0.71 -26.47 2.57
CA PHE A 125 -1.19 -25.60 3.62
C PHE A 125 -0.74 -24.15 3.38
N ARG A 126 -1.56 -23.44 2.60
CA ARG A 126 -1.23 -22.09 2.10
C ARG A 126 -1.67 -21.02 3.09
N VAL A 127 -0.73 -20.63 3.96
CA VAL A 127 -0.77 -19.39 4.73
C VAL A 127 0.49 -18.63 4.36
N GLU A 128 0.35 -17.50 3.70
CA GLU A 128 1.48 -16.77 3.10
C GLU A 128 1.27 -15.26 3.20
N THR A 129 2.30 -14.48 2.92
CA THR A 129 2.15 -13.03 2.85
C THR A 129 1.46 -12.64 1.54
N ILE A 130 0.84 -11.44 1.53
CA ILE A 130 0.21 -10.88 0.33
C ILE A 130 1.24 -10.82 -0.81
N ASP A 131 2.45 -10.37 -0.51
CA ASP A 131 3.53 -10.27 -1.52
C ASP A 131 3.91 -11.64 -2.09
N SER A 132 4.07 -12.67 -1.22
CA SER A 132 4.37 -14.04 -1.68
C SER A 132 3.27 -14.60 -2.58
N PHE A 133 2.01 -14.30 -2.26
CA PHE A 133 0.87 -14.70 -3.10
C PHE A 133 0.95 -14.04 -4.48
N PHE A 134 1.12 -12.71 -4.55
CA PHE A 134 1.23 -12.00 -5.83
C PHE A 134 2.45 -12.42 -6.62
N GLN A 135 3.59 -12.65 -5.98
CA GLN A 135 4.77 -13.21 -6.65
C GLN A 135 4.48 -14.58 -7.29
N SER A 136 3.75 -15.44 -6.58
CA SER A 136 3.34 -16.74 -7.11
C SER A 136 2.42 -16.59 -8.31
N VAL A 137 1.44 -15.68 -8.25
CA VAL A 137 0.53 -15.38 -9.36
C VAL A 137 1.31 -14.84 -10.56
N MET A 138 2.20 -13.86 -10.36
CA MET A 138 3.02 -13.29 -11.42
C MET A 138 3.90 -14.33 -12.10
N ARG A 139 4.54 -15.23 -11.33
CA ARG A 139 5.35 -16.33 -11.91
C ARG A 139 4.51 -17.29 -12.74
N ASN A 140 3.30 -17.60 -12.29
CA ASN A 140 2.39 -18.49 -13.03
C ASN A 140 1.89 -17.84 -14.32
N LEU A 141 1.69 -16.53 -14.32
CA LEU A 141 1.24 -15.76 -15.48
C LEU A 141 2.39 -15.11 -16.27
N ALA A 142 3.64 -15.38 -15.92
CA ALA A 142 4.80 -14.72 -16.53
C ALA A 142 4.79 -14.83 -18.06
N ARG A 143 4.39 -15.98 -18.61
CA ARG A 143 4.31 -16.21 -20.06
C ARG A 143 3.23 -15.33 -20.72
N GLU A 144 2.07 -15.18 -20.06
CA GLU A 144 0.95 -14.38 -20.58
C GLU A 144 1.23 -12.88 -20.47
N LEU A 145 2.03 -12.51 -19.48
CA LEU A 145 2.46 -11.13 -19.23
C LEU A 145 3.75 -10.76 -19.99
N GLU A 146 4.27 -11.64 -20.82
CA GLU A 146 5.55 -11.47 -21.56
C GLU A 146 6.76 -11.16 -20.65
N LEU A 147 6.71 -11.67 -19.39
CA LEU A 147 7.75 -11.48 -18.40
C LEU A 147 8.78 -12.62 -18.46
N SER A 148 10.02 -12.32 -18.07
CA SER A 148 11.05 -13.35 -17.92
C SER A 148 10.64 -14.40 -16.88
N PRO A 149 10.85 -15.71 -17.12
CA PRO A 149 10.59 -16.76 -16.14
C PRO A 149 11.39 -16.60 -14.85
N ASN A 150 12.57 -15.97 -14.93
CA ASN A 150 13.45 -15.68 -13.80
C ASN A 150 13.24 -14.25 -13.27
N LEU A 151 12.00 -13.87 -13.06
CA LEU A 151 11.66 -12.55 -12.56
C LEU A 151 12.18 -12.39 -11.13
N ASN A 152 13.15 -11.50 -10.94
CA ASN A 152 13.54 -11.02 -9.65
C ASN A 152 12.69 -9.80 -9.30
N ILE A 153 11.98 -9.88 -8.19
CA ILE A 153 11.20 -8.76 -7.67
C ILE A 153 12.06 -8.04 -6.65
N GLU A 154 12.49 -6.83 -7.00
CA GLU A 154 13.19 -5.96 -6.08
C GLU A 154 12.17 -5.08 -5.35
N LEU A 155 12.21 -5.11 -4.01
CA LEU A 155 11.30 -4.33 -3.16
C LEU A 155 11.92 -3.00 -2.74
N ASN A 156 13.22 -2.84 -2.96
CA ASN A 156 13.94 -1.62 -2.59
C ASN A 156 13.90 -0.59 -3.74
N ASN A 157 12.79 0.13 -3.83
CA ASN A 157 12.61 1.18 -4.84
C ASN A 157 13.76 2.21 -4.85
N SER A 158 14.38 2.47 -3.71
CA SER A 158 15.48 3.45 -3.61
C SER A 158 16.75 2.95 -4.29
N GLU A 159 17.03 1.67 -4.20
CA GLU A 159 18.18 1.04 -4.85
C GLU A 159 18.00 0.98 -6.36
N VAL A 160 16.83 0.49 -6.81
CA VAL A 160 16.46 0.46 -8.23
C VAL A 160 16.55 1.84 -8.86
N LEU A 161 16.03 2.86 -8.18
CA LEU A 161 16.09 4.25 -8.64
C LEU A 161 17.53 4.77 -8.70
N SER A 162 18.34 4.45 -7.69
CA SER A 162 19.75 4.84 -7.67
C SER A 162 20.49 4.29 -8.87
N ASP A 163 20.38 2.99 -9.11
CA ASP A 163 21.04 2.30 -10.21
C ASP A 163 20.55 2.82 -11.57
N ALA A 164 19.25 3.07 -11.70
CA ALA A 164 18.67 3.63 -12.90
C ALA A 164 19.19 5.03 -13.22
N VAL A 165 19.28 5.91 -12.20
CA VAL A 165 19.79 7.27 -12.37
C VAL A 165 21.29 7.25 -12.68
N ASP A 166 22.07 6.44 -11.98
CA ASP A 166 23.51 6.32 -12.21
C ASP A 166 23.78 5.79 -13.63
N SER A 167 23.05 4.76 -14.07
CA SER A 167 23.12 4.25 -15.45
C SER A 167 22.67 5.28 -16.49
N LEU A 168 21.69 6.11 -16.19
CA LEU A 168 21.24 7.18 -17.07
C LEU A 168 22.33 8.23 -17.25
N ILE A 169 22.97 8.65 -16.16
CA ILE A 169 24.05 9.65 -16.18
C ILE A 169 25.27 9.10 -16.95
N GLU A 170 25.66 7.84 -16.73
CA GLU A 170 26.78 7.21 -17.43
C GLU A 170 26.57 7.09 -18.96
N LYS A 171 25.33 6.92 -19.40
CA LYS A 171 24.95 6.79 -20.81
C LYS A 171 24.71 8.11 -21.52
N LEU A 172 24.88 9.27 -20.85
CA LEU A 172 24.72 10.56 -21.48
C LEU A 172 25.78 10.81 -22.55
N THR A 173 25.31 11.18 -23.74
CA THR A 173 26.19 11.60 -24.86
C THR A 173 26.12 13.11 -25.06
N PRO A 174 27.12 13.75 -25.64
CA PRO A 174 27.12 15.19 -25.90
C PRO A 174 25.93 15.67 -26.75
N THR A 175 25.31 14.80 -27.49
CA THR A 175 24.13 15.08 -28.33
C THR A 175 22.81 14.81 -27.61
N SER A 176 22.84 14.33 -26.36
CA SER A 176 21.63 14.02 -25.60
C SER A 176 20.90 15.30 -25.17
N PRO A 177 19.60 15.45 -25.46
CA PRO A 177 18.81 16.58 -24.96
C PRO A 177 18.72 16.61 -23.44
N VAL A 178 18.88 15.45 -22.78
CA VAL A 178 18.90 15.34 -21.31
C VAL A 178 20.17 15.99 -20.75
N LEU A 179 21.31 15.85 -21.42
CA LEU A 179 22.56 16.50 -21.00
C LEU A 179 22.45 18.02 -21.05
N ALA A 180 21.91 18.58 -22.15
CA ALA A 180 21.69 20.01 -22.27
C ALA A 180 20.81 20.55 -21.12
N TRP A 181 19.72 19.84 -20.82
CA TRP A 181 18.83 20.22 -19.73
C TRP A 181 19.50 20.12 -18.34
N LEU A 182 20.35 19.11 -18.11
CA LEU A 182 21.11 18.97 -16.86
C LEU A 182 22.14 20.08 -16.71
N LEU A 183 22.80 20.50 -17.80
CA LEU A 183 23.75 21.61 -17.78
C LEU A 183 23.04 22.93 -17.47
N ASP A 184 21.92 23.21 -18.10
CA ASP A 184 21.10 24.39 -17.79
C ASP A 184 20.70 24.43 -16.32
N TYR A 185 20.31 23.30 -15.76
CA TYR A 185 19.96 23.17 -14.36
C TYR A 185 21.14 23.41 -13.42
N ILE A 186 22.33 22.88 -13.75
CA ILE A 186 23.56 23.11 -12.98
C ILE A 186 23.93 24.60 -13.00
N ASP A 187 23.86 25.25 -14.16
CA ASP A 187 24.13 26.65 -14.30
C ASP A 187 23.17 27.54 -13.48
N GLU A 188 21.89 27.19 -13.47
CA GLU A 188 20.91 27.88 -12.63
C GLU A 188 21.24 27.74 -11.14
N ARG A 189 21.62 26.54 -10.69
CA ARG A 189 22.00 26.28 -9.28
C ARG A 189 23.27 27.01 -8.87
N ILE A 190 24.26 27.08 -9.74
CA ILE A 190 25.49 27.83 -9.51
C ILE A 190 25.20 29.33 -9.39
N ARG A 191 24.35 29.89 -10.23
CA ARG A 191 23.93 31.29 -10.16
C ARG A 191 23.23 31.64 -8.85
N ASP A 192 22.46 30.67 -8.32
CA ASP A 192 21.72 30.80 -7.06
C ASP A 192 22.57 30.51 -5.82
N ASP A 193 23.89 30.26 -5.97
CA ASP A 193 24.82 29.86 -4.91
C ASP A 193 24.35 28.63 -4.11
N LYS A 194 23.65 27.71 -4.78
CA LYS A 194 23.14 26.48 -4.20
C LYS A 194 24.05 25.29 -4.53
N ARG A 195 24.00 24.27 -3.68
CA ARG A 195 24.70 23.00 -3.97
C ARG A 195 24.13 22.35 -5.23
N TRP A 196 25.00 21.81 -6.08
CA TRP A 196 24.68 21.24 -7.38
C TRP A 196 24.91 19.71 -7.45
N ASN A 197 24.54 18.96 -6.44
CA ASN A 197 24.62 17.50 -6.51
C ASN A 197 23.43 16.94 -7.35
N VAL A 198 23.62 16.98 -8.67
CA VAL A 198 22.61 16.60 -9.66
C VAL A 198 22.12 15.17 -9.44
N SER A 199 23.02 14.22 -9.15
CA SER A 199 22.62 12.82 -8.96
C SER A 199 21.63 12.66 -7.81
N ASN A 200 21.90 13.27 -6.66
CA ASN A 200 21.01 13.18 -5.51
C ASN A 200 19.67 13.90 -5.73
N GLU A 201 19.68 15.01 -6.44
CA GLU A 201 18.46 15.75 -6.73
C GLU A 201 17.58 15.02 -7.74
N VAL A 202 18.17 14.43 -8.78
CA VAL A 202 17.46 13.58 -9.75
C VAL A 202 16.90 12.32 -9.05
N LYS A 203 17.67 11.70 -8.15
CA LYS A 203 17.20 10.57 -7.33
C LYS A 203 16.03 10.98 -6.42
N SER A 204 16.15 12.15 -5.79
CA SER A 204 15.07 12.67 -4.92
C SER A 204 13.80 12.96 -5.69
N PHE A 205 13.90 13.64 -6.84
CA PHE A 205 12.78 13.92 -7.70
C PHE A 205 12.18 12.64 -8.31
N GLY A 206 13.04 11.71 -8.71
CA GLY A 206 12.64 10.44 -9.31
C GLY A 206 11.79 9.54 -8.42
N ARG A 207 11.81 9.75 -7.09
CA ARG A 207 10.93 9.01 -6.15
C ARG A 207 9.45 9.20 -6.47
N ASN A 208 9.09 10.34 -7.03
CA ASN A 208 7.70 10.64 -7.40
C ASN A 208 7.12 9.68 -8.43
N ILE A 209 7.95 8.94 -9.21
CA ILE A 209 7.45 7.95 -10.16
C ILE A 209 6.77 6.74 -9.48
N PHE A 210 7.05 6.52 -8.19
CA PHE A 210 6.44 5.47 -7.38
C PHE A 210 5.19 5.94 -6.61
N ASP A 211 4.86 7.23 -6.67
CA ASP A 211 3.69 7.77 -6.01
C ASP A 211 2.40 7.36 -6.74
N GLU A 212 1.37 7.00 -5.97
CA GLU A 212 0.07 6.61 -6.51
C GLU A 212 -0.50 7.70 -7.44
N SER A 213 -0.37 8.96 -7.05
CA SER A 213 -0.85 10.09 -7.86
C SER A 213 -0.18 10.18 -9.25
N TYR A 214 1.09 9.78 -9.37
CA TYR A 214 1.79 9.71 -10.64
C TYR A 214 1.33 8.49 -11.46
N ILE A 215 1.16 7.35 -10.79
CA ILE A 215 0.73 6.10 -11.41
C ILE A 215 -0.70 6.22 -11.94
N GLU A 216 -1.62 6.81 -11.16
CA GLU A 216 -3.02 7.03 -11.55
C GLU A 216 -3.17 7.95 -12.77
N ARG A 217 -2.34 9.00 -12.87
CA ARG A 217 -2.36 9.91 -14.02
C ARG A 217 -1.83 9.27 -15.30
N GLY A 218 -1.07 8.20 -15.19
CA GLY A 218 -0.73 7.25 -16.21
C GLY A 218 -0.11 7.84 -17.48
N GLU A 219 -0.48 7.26 -18.61
CA GLU A 219 0.12 7.53 -19.92
C GLU A 219 -0.07 8.99 -20.38
N LYS A 220 -1.19 9.63 -20.05
CA LYS A 220 -1.45 11.03 -20.42
C LYS A 220 -0.41 11.99 -19.85
N LEU A 221 -0.06 11.83 -18.57
CA LEU A 221 0.98 12.63 -17.93
C LEU A 221 2.35 12.38 -18.56
N ARG A 222 2.67 11.11 -18.82
CA ARG A 222 3.94 10.74 -19.47
C ARG A 222 4.08 11.33 -20.87
N GLN A 223 3.01 11.34 -21.66
CA GLN A 223 2.99 11.97 -22.98
C GLN A 223 3.18 13.47 -22.89
N CYS A 224 2.49 14.14 -21.98
CA CYS A 224 2.69 15.58 -21.74
C CYS A 224 4.14 15.91 -21.36
N LEU A 225 4.74 15.14 -20.46
CA LEU A 225 6.13 15.36 -20.02
C LEU A 225 7.17 15.07 -21.11
N ARG A 226 6.88 14.16 -22.04
CA ARG A 226 7.75 13.88 -23.20
C ARG A 226 7.73 14.94 -24.28
N THR A 227 6.74 15.83 -24.26
CA THR A 227 6.65 16.91 -25.24
C THR A 227 7.64 18.04 -24.87
N PRO A 228 8.66 18.34 -25.67
CA PRO A 228 9.77 19.21 -25.26
C PRO A 228 9.38 20.60 -24.79
N ASN A 229 8.31 21.16 -25.34
CA ASN A 229 7.87 22.53 -25.02
C ASN A 229 6.91 22.61 -23.82
N THR A 230 6.34 21.50 -23.37
CA THR A 230 5.31 21.52 -22.31
C THR A 230 5.88 22.01 -20.98
N LEU A 231 7.06 21.52 -20.59
CA LEU A 231 7.72 21.94 -19.35
C LEU A 231 8.15 23.40 -19.41
N LYS A 232 8.63 23.85 -20.58
CA LYS A 232 9.00 25.26 -20.78
C LYS A 232 7.78 26.17 -20.66
N LEU A 233 6.70 25.86 -21.37
CA LEU A 233 5.45 26.58 -21.28
C LEU A 233 4.89 26.63 -19.85
N TYR A 234 4.93 25.51 -19.15
CA TYR A 234 4.48 25.45 -17.75
C TYR A 234 5.33 26.33 -16.83
N ARG A 235 6.64 26.34 -17.01
CA ARG A 235 7.56 27.20 -16.25
C ARG A 235 7.33 28.68 -16.56
N ASP A 236 7.08 29.04 -17.81
CA ASP A 236 6.79 30.40 -18.21
C ASP A 236 5.48 30.89 -17.57
N VAL A 237 4.41 30.06 -17.59
CA VAL A 237 3.15 30.37 -16.90
C VAL A 237 3.35 30.55 -15.38
N LEU A 238 4.16 29.73 -14.74
CA LEU A 238 4.44 29.88 -13.30
C LEU A 238 5.19 31.18 -13.00
N ARG A 239 6.13 31.58 -13.85
CA ARG A 239 6.84 32.87 -13.70
C ARG A 239 5.91 34.06 -13.88
N ASP A 240 5.00 33.99 -14.85
CA ASP A 240 4.01 35.04 -15.06
C ASP A 240 3.09 35.18 -13.84
N MET A 241 2.61 34.04 -13.28
CA MET A 241 1.81 34.01 -12.06
C MET A 241 2.58 34.56 -10.83
N GLU A 242 3.86 34.22 -10.70
CA GLU A 242 4.72 34.73 -9.61
C GLU A 242 4.88 36.26 -9.74
N THR A 243 5.14 36.76 -10.96
CA THR A 243 5.29 38.18 -11.23
C THR A 243 3.99 38.93 -10.92
N GLU A 244 2.86 38.41 -11.35
CA GLU A 244 1.54 39.00 -11.08
C GLU A 244 1.24 39.03 -9.56
N ALA A 245 1.54 37.93 -8.85
CA ALA A 245 1.37 37.88 -7.40
C ALA A 245 2.25 38.90 -6.66
N LEU A 246 3.51 39.07 -7.10
CA LEU A 246 4.40 40.08 -6.53
C LEU A 246 3.92 41.50 -6.80
N GLU A 247 3.42 41.79 -7.99
CA GLU A 247 2.84 43.08 -8.33
C GLU A 247 1.59 43.40 -7.48
N GLN A 248 0.71 42.41 -7.30
CA GLN A 248 -0.44 42.54 -6.44
C GLN A 248 -0.05 42.80 -4.98
N MET A 249 0.92 42.05 -4.44
CA MET A 249 1.45 42.29 -3.10
C MET A 249 2.05 43.68 -2.95
N LYS A 250 2.80 44.15 -3.94
CA LYS A 250 3.39 45.48 -3.91
C LYS A 250 2.32 46.58 -3.95
N SER A 251 1.34 46.42 -4.83
CA SER A 251 0.19 47.35 -4.88
C SER A 251 -0.57 47.40 -3.56
N PHE A 252 -0.80 46.26 -2.94
CA PHE A 252 -1.43 46.20 -1.61
C PHE A 252 -0.57 46.88 -0.53
N TYR A 253 0.73 46.67 -0.55
CA TYR A 253 1.66 47.34 0.38
C TYR A 253 1.65 48.86 0.20
N ASP A 254 1.72 49.37 -1.03
CA ASP A 254 1.69 50.79 -1.36
C ASP A 254 0.36 51.44 -0.90
N GLN A 255 -0.76 50.74 -1.11
CA GLN A 255 -2.08 51.18 -0.63
C GLN A 255 -2.13 51.25 0.90
N PHE A 256 -1.65 50.22 1.59
CA PHE A 256 -1.61 50.16 3.03
C PHE A 256 -0.72 51.25 3.63
N GLU A 257 0.45 51.51 3.03
CA GLU A 257 1.35 52.60 3.45
C GLU A 257 0.68 53.97 3.27
N GLY A 258 0.01 54.18 2.13
CA GLY A 258 -0.77 55.40 1.88
C GLY A 258 -1.89 55.65 2.89
N GLU A 259 -2.64 54.62 3.26
CA GLU A 259 -3.68 54.71 4.31
C GLU A 259 -3.07 54.99 5.66
N LEU A 260 -1.96 54.37 6.02
CA LEU A 260 -1.29 54.57 7.31
C LEU A 260 -0.74 55.98 7.44
N LEU A 261 -0.12 56.52 6.38
CA LEU A 261 0.34 57.92 6.33
C LEU A 261 -0.84 58.91 6.44
N SER A 262 -1.98 58.63 5.83
CA SER A 262 -3.16 59.49 5.95
C SER A 262 -3.71 59.52 7.39
N LEU A 263 -3.68 58.38 8.07
CA LEU A 263 -4.08 58.31 9.48
C LEU A 263 -3.14 59.06 10.42
N ILE A 264 -1.83 59.02 10.15
CA ILE A 264 -0.84 59.77 10.91
C ILE A 264 -1.02 61.30 10.74
N HIS A 265 -1.31 61.77 9.53
CA HIS A 265 -1.58 63.18 9.27
C HIS A 265 -2.89 63.69 9.91
N ILE A 266 -3.89 62.83 10.09
CA ILE A 266 -5.15 63.19 10.79
C ILE A 266 -4.91 63.31 12.29
N SER A 267 -3.90 62.66 12.85
CA SER A 267 -3.62 62.65 14.29
C SER A 267 -2.66 63.74 14.79
N GLU A 268 -2.10 64.57 13.94
CA GLU A 268 -1.36 65.75 14.37
C GLU A 268 -2.30 66.87 14.81
N PRO A 269 -2.36 67.18 16.12
CA PRO A 269 -3.16 68.31 16.59
C PRO A 269 -2.50 69.61 16.13
N THR A 270 -3.22 70.35 15.28
CA THR A 270 -2.88 71.74 15.00
C THR A 270 -2.86 72.50 16.30
N ARG A 271 -1.67 72.78 16.84
CA ARG A 271 -1.49 73.72 17.94
C ARG A 271 -1.89 75.09 17.47
N PRO A 272 -2.85 75.77 18.08
CA PRO A 272 -3.13 77.14 17.78
C PRO A 272 -1.92 77.98 18.26
N ILE A 273 -1.31 78.70 17.31
CA ILE A 273 -0.35 79.76 17.66
C ILE A 273 -1.12 80.86 18.31
N SER A 274 -1.07 81.01 19.59
CA SER A 274 -1.53 82.22 20.27
C SER A 274 -0.50 83.30 20.16
N ILE A 275 -0.81 84.29 19.39
CA ILE A 275 -0.07 85.56 19.35
C ILE A 275 -0.70 86.47 20.40
N SER A 276 0.14 86.90 21.32
CA SER A 276 -0.12 88.10 22.15
C SER A 276 1.18 88.79 22.41
#